data_99f6ed201245e4931024a6fbccb1f47b
#
_entry.id   99f6ed201245e4931024a6fbccb1f47b
#
_cell.length_a   1.000
_cell.length_b   1.000
_cell.length_c   1.000
_cell.angle_alpha   90.00
_cell.angle_beta   90.00
_cell.angle_gamma   90.00
#
_symmetry.space_group_name_H-M   'P 1'
#
loop_
_entity.id
_entity.type
_entity.pdbx_description
1 polymer ?
#
loop_
_entity_poly.entity_id
_entity_poly.type
_entity_poly.pdbx_seq_one_letter_code
_entity_poly.pdbx_strand_id
1 'polypeptide(L)'
;MRKLLASALALVMIASLCGYGFWTQQRPEGHYLSDLRIELALNHGVPGEHGNLLGVEPLLYPGDYQNLQRLHRKLAAYLEQARAQGLVSPRTVVVLPEHIGTWLWARGEKNELYQVTHSREALQWLELSNPLRYGLAILGADGDDWRADAH
;
A
#
# COMPACT_ATOMS: atom_id res chain seq x y z
N MET A 1 -43.29 25.35 -13.26
CA MET A 1 -42.95 24.37 -12.22
C MET A 1 -42.04 23.26 -12.72
N ARG A 2 -42.33 22.52 -13.80
CA ARG A 2 -41.51 21.43 -14.35
C ARG A 2 -40.03 21.85 -14.68
N LYS A 3 -39.86 23.04 -15.32
CA LYS A 3 -38.52 23.56 -15.66
C LYS A 3 -37.67 23.90 -14.43
N LEU A 4 -38.28 24.50 -13.39
CA LEU A 4 -37.61 24.82 -12.14
C LEU A 4 -37.18 23.56 -11.37
N LEU A 5 -38.02 22.53 -11.39
CA LEU A 5 -37.71 21.24 -10.77
C LEU A 5 -36.57 20.53 -11.49
N ALA A 6 -36.55 20.56 -12.83
CA ALA A 6 -35.47 20.00 -13.63
C ALA A 6 -34.13 20.73 -13.40
N SER A 7 -34.15 22.07 -13.30
CA SER A 7 -32.96 22.85 -13.00
C SER A 7 -32.43 22.58 -11.60
N ALA A 8 -33.28 22.44 -10.61
CA ALA A 8 -32.90 22.11 -9.24
C ALA A 8 -32.27 20.72 -9.15
N LEU A 9 -32.85 19.72 -9.84
CA LEU A 9 -32.29 18.37 -9.92
C LEU A 9 -30.92 18.34 -10.60
N ALA A 10 -30.78 19.10 -11.69
CA ALA A 10 -29.48 19.20 -12.39
C ALA A 10 -28.41 19.83 -11.50
N LEU A 11 -28.72 20.88 -10.75
CA LEU A 11 -27.79 21.51 -9.80
C LEU A 11 -27.37 20.56 -8.68
N VAL A 12 -28.32 19.81 -8.11
CA VAL A 12 -28.00 18.80 -7.08
C VAL A 12 -27.10 17.73 -7.63
N MET A 13 -27.36 17.25 -8.84
CA MET A 13 -26.54 16.24 -9.48
C MET A 13 -25.10 16.74 -9.74
N ILE A 14 -24.95 17.96 -10.26
CA ILE A 14 -23.65 18.58 -10.49
C ILE A 14 -22.90 18.75 -9.16
N ALA A 15 -23.56 19.28 -8.13
CA ALA A 15 -22.96 19.46 -6.81
C ALA A 15 -22.49 18.11 -6.21
N SER A 16 -23.31 17.06 -6.37
CA SER A 16 -22.95 15.71 -5.92
C SER A 16 -21.75 15.14 -6.66
N LEU A 17 -21.68 15.31 -7.99
CA LEU A 17 -20.56 14.89 -8.80
C LEU A 17 -19.27 15.65 -8.45
N CYS A 18 -19.36 16.97 -8.26
CA CYS A 18 -18.22 17.78 -7.82
C CYS A 18 -17.76 17.39 -6.42
N GLY A 19 -18.68 17.18 -5.49
CA GLY A 19 -18.37 16.71 -4.14
C GLY A 19 -17.70 15.35 -4.14
N TYR A 20 -18.21 14.43 -4.94
CA TYR A 20 -17.59 13.11 -5.12
C TYR A 20 -16.20 13.22 -5.74
N GLY A 21 -16.04 14.00 -6.81
CA GLY A 21 -14.72 14.22 -7.44
C GLY A 21 -13.71 14.82 -6.47
N PHE A 22 -14.12 15.79 -5.66
CA PHE A 22 -13.28 16.37 -4.61
C PHE A 22 -12.89 15.31 -3.56
N TRP A 23 -13.86 14.54 -3.07
CA TRP A 23 -13.60 13.48 -2.10
C TRP A 23 -12.64 12.42 -2.64
N THR A 24 -12.74 12.01 -3.92
CA THR A 24 -11.85 11.00 -4.51
C THR A 24 -10.40 11.47 -4.58
N GLN A 25 -10.16 12.78 -4.60
CA GLN A 25 -8.79 13.33 -4.64
C GLN A 25 -8.17 13.51 -3.26
N GLN A 26 -8.97 13.53 -2.21
CA GLN A 26 -8.44 13.64 -0.86
C GLN A 26 -7.78 12.31 -0.44
N ARG A 27 -6.51 12.40 -0.04
CA ARG A 27 -5.72 11.28 0.47
C ARG A 27 -5.11 11.67 1.82
N PRO A 28 -5.93 11.92 2.86
CA PRO A 28 -5.40 12.28 4.17
C PRO A 28 -4.56 11.12 4.70
N GLU A 29 -3.34 11.42 5.12
CA GLU A 29 -2.52 10.46 5.85
C GLU A 29 -3.06 10.33 7.27
N GLY A 30 -3.51 9.13 7.63
CA GLY A 30 -3.90 8.82 9.00
C GLY A 30 -2.70 8.76 9.94
N HIS A 31 -2.95 8.95 11.22
CA HIS A 31 -1.94 8.66 12.23
C HIS A 31 -1.70 7.14 12.26
N TYR A 32 -0.44 6.74 12.06
CA TYR A 32 -0.05 5.34 12.03
C TYR A 32 1.25 5.14 12.79
N LEU A 33 1.22 4.22 13.76
CA LEU A 33 2.40 3.76 14.48
C LEU A 33 2.79 2.38 13.96
N SER A 34 3.95 2.32 13.32
CA SER A 34 4.50 1.04 12.87
C SER A 34 5.03 0.24 14.06
N ASP A 35 4.73 -1.05 14.10
CA ASP A 35 5.35 -1.96 15.07
C ASP A 35 6.81 -2.21 14.65
N LEU A 36 7.73 -1.78 15.50
CA LEU A 36 9.17 -1.90 15.29
C LEU A 36 9.83 -2.91 16.25
N ARG A 37 9.05 -3.84 16.80
CA ARG A 37 9.63 -4.93 17.57
C ARG A 37 10.44 -5.83 16.64
N ILE A 38 11.71 -6.04 17.00
CA ILE A 38 12.67 -6.78 16.18
C ILE A 38 13.35 -7.79 17.09
N GLU A 39 13.31 -9.05 16.72
CA GLU A 39 13.91 -10.15 17.44
C GLU A 39 14.88 -10.91 16.53
N LEU A 40 15.99 -11.37 17.10
CA LEU A 40 16.91 -12.28 16.41
C LEU A 40 16.40 -13.71 16.60
N ALA A 41 15.74 -14.26 15.59
CA ALA A 41 15.16 -15.60 15.66
C ALA A 41 16.21 -16.72 15.54
N LEU A 42 17.25 -16.52 14.71
CA LEU A 42 18.27 -17.51 14.46
C LEU A 42 19.62 -16.83 14.15
N ASN A 43 20.68 -17.28 14.81
CA ASN A 43 22.03 -16.94 14.45
C ASN A 43 22.85 -18.23 14.39
N HIS A 44 23.28 -18.62 13.20
CA HIS A 44 23.97 -19.88 12.99
C HIS A 44 25.24 -19.71 12.17
N GLY A 45 26.28 -20.44 12.55
CA GLY A 45 27.58 -20.38 11.89
C GLY A 45 28.48 -19.25 12.42
N VAL A 46 29.62 -19.13 11.81
CA VAL A 46 30.61 -18.05 12.06
C VAL A 46 30.80 -17.26 10.77
N PRO A 47 30.95 -15.93 10.85
CA PRO A 47 31.26 -15.13 9.68
C PRO A 47 32.52 -15.62 9.01
N GLY A 48 32.41 -16.06 7.75
CA GLY A 48 33.55 -16.49 6.95
C GLY A 48 34.07 -15.35 6.07
N GLU A 49 35.16 -15.64 5.34
CA GLU A 49 35.76 -14.68 4.40
C GLU A 49 34.81 -14.28 3.24
N HIS A 50 33.81 -15.10 2.96
CA HIS A 50 32.87 -14.92 1.87
C HIS A 50 31.64 -14.09 2.24
N GLY A 51 31.49 -13.69 3.51
CA GLY A 51 30.39 -12.93 4.02
C GLY A 51 29.29 -13.77 4.69
N ASN A 52 28.11 -13.22 4.82
CA ASN A 52 26.97 -13.87 5.47
C ASN A 52 25.65 -13.54 4.78
N LEU A 53 24.62 -14.34 5.03
CA LEU A 53 23.24 -14.08 4.65
C LEU A 53 22.49 -13.52 5.85
N LEU A 54 21.79 -12.41 5.64
CA LEU A 54 20.89 -11.82 6.62
C LEU A 54 19.47 -11.92 6.11
N GLY A 55 18.72 -12.90 6.61
CA GLY A 55 17.27 -12.98 6.38
C GLY A 55 16.57 -11.96 7.24
N VAL A 56 15.74 -11.11 6.63
CA VAL A 56 14.89 -10.14 7.33
C VAL A 56 13.44 -10.46 7.02
N GLU A 57 12.68 -10.82 8.03
CA GLU A 57 11.25 -11.11 7.95
C GLU A 57 10.45 -10.02 8.68
N PRO A 58 10.15 -8.90 8.02
CA PRO A 58 9.49 -7.79 8.66
C PRO A 58 8.00 -8.07 8.87
N LEU A 59 7.49 -7.79 10.06
CA LEU A 59 6.05 -7.79 10.32
C LEU A 59 5.44 -6.54 9.68
N LEU A 60 4.92 -6.68 8.48
CA LEU A 60 4.34 -5.58 7.70
C LEU A 60 2.81 -5.60 7.77
N TYR A 61 2.25 -4.42 8.01
CA TYR A 61 0.82 -4.16 7.94
C TYR A 61 0.49 -3.30 6.72
N PRO A 62 -0.75 -3.32 6.22
CA PRO A 62 -1.14 -2.49 5.08
C PRO A 62 -0.77 -1.01 5.23
N GLY A 63 -0.88 -0.45 6.43
CA GLY A 63 -0.49 0.93 6.74
C GLY A 63 1.00 1.25 6.53
N ASP A 64 1.90 0.26 6.59
CA ASP A 64 3.32 0.44 6.30
C ASP A 64 3.56 0.76 4.82
N TYR A 65 2.64 0.35 3.94
CA TYR A 65 2.71 0.57 2.50
C TYR A 65 2.04 1.87 2.03
N GLN A 66 1.35 2.59 2.89
CA GLN A 66 0.63 3.81 2.51
C GLN A 66 1.54 4.84 1.84
N ASN A 67 2.79 4.97 2.30
CA ASN A 67 3.81 5.74 1.60
C ASN A 67 5.19 5.09 1.72
N LEU A 68 6.07 5.43 0.75
CA LEU A 68 7.42 4.86 0.71
C LEU A 68 8.25 5.18 1.94
N GLN A 69 8.02 6.31 2.59
CA GLN A 69 8.77 6.70 3.78
C GLN A 69 8.47 5.78 4.97
N ARG A 70 7.21 5.35 5.12
CA ARG A 70 6.83 4.39 6.17
C ARG A 70 7.50 3.04 5.95
N LEU A 71 7.37 2.49 4.75
CA LEU A 71 8.01 1.22 4.40
C LEU A 71 9.53 1.31 4.56
N HIS A 72 10.15 2.35 4.02
CA HIS A 72 11.59 2.56 4.13
C HIS A 72 12.05 2.66 5.58
N ARG A 73 11.36 3.44 6.41
CA ARG A 73 11.67 3.57 7.85
C ARG A 73 11.60 2.22 8.56
N LYS A 74 10.58 1.42 8.24
CA LYS A 74 10.43 0.10 8.84
C LYS A 74 11.57 -0.83 8.44
N LEU A 75 11.87 -0.93 7.17
CA LEU A 75 12.98 -1.78 6.70
C LEU A 75 14.34 -1.30 7.21
N ALA A 76 14.54 0.02 7.24
CA ALA A 76 15.76 0.61 7.81
C ALA A 76 15.94 0.24 9.28
N ALA A 77 14.88 0.25 10.09
CA ALA A 77 14.96 -0.12 11.49
C ALA A 77 15.45 -1.57 11.69
N TYR A 78 15.01 -2.52 10.85
CA TYR A 78 15.52 -3.89 10.88
C TYR A 78 17.01 -3.96 10.55
N LEU A 79 17.43 -3.24 9.52
CA LEU A 79 18.84 -3.23 9.10
C LEU A 79 19.75 -2.52 10.12
N GLU A 80 19.28 -1.43 10.73
CA GLU A 80 19.99 -0.73 11.80
C GLU A 80 20.15 -1.61 13.04
N GLN A 81 19.11 -2.33 13.43
CA GLN A 81 19.16 -3.28 14.53
C GLN A 81 20.16 -4.43 14.23
N ALA A 82 20.11 -5.00 13.02
CA ALA A 82 21.06 -6.02 12.60
C ALA A 82 22.49 -5.50 12.61
N ARG A 83 22.72 -4.27 12.17
CA ARG A 83 24.02 -3.61 12.23
C ARG A 83 24.50 -3.40 13.65
N ALA A 84 23.64 -2.94 14.55
CA ALA A 84 23.95 -2.76 15.97
C ALA A 84 24.36 -4.07 16.66
N GLN A 85 23.83 -5.21 16.18
CA GLN A 85 24.18 -6.55 16.66
C GLN A 85 25.41 -7.14 15.95
N GLY A 86 26.08 -6.40 15.06
CA GLY A 86 27.26 -6.88 14.33
C GLY A 86 26.96 -7.91 13.23
N LEU A 87 25.70 -8.03 12.79
CA LEU A 87 25.26 -9.01 11.80
C LEU A 87 25.47 -8.51 10.35
N VAL A 88 25.82 -7.24 10.17
CA VAL A 88 26.00 -6.63 8.86
C VAL A 88 27.47 -6.33 8.62
N SER A 89 28.00 -6.81 7.53
CA SER A 89 29.35 -6.59 7.02
C SER A 89 29.30 -6.05 5.58
N PRO A 90 30.42 -5.57 5.00
CA PRO A 90 30.45 -5.17 3.59
C PRO A 90 30.09 -6.29 2.59
N ARG A 91 30.10 -7.55 3.05
CA ARG A 91 29.79 -8.73 2.23
C ARG A 91 28.50 -9.43 2.69
N THR A 92 27.64 -8.73 3.42
CA THR A 92 26.34 -9.28 3.82
C THR A 92 25.35 -9.20 2.66
N VAL A 93 24.74 -10.32 2.33
CA VAL A 93 23.59 -10.38 1.41
C VAL A 93 22.32 -10.36 2.24
N VAL A 94 21.50 -9.33 2.05
CA VAL A 94 20.20 -9.19 2.71
C VAL A 94 19.14 -9.88 1.87
N VAL A 95 18.38 -10.75 2.51
CA VAL A 95 17.28 -11.49 1.88
C VAL A 95 15.98 -11.04 2.54
N LEU A 96 15.03 -10.62 1.72
CA LEU A 96 13.68 -10.19 2.11
C LEU A 96 12.65 -11.22 1.63
N PRO A 97 11.43 -11.27 2.21
CA PRO A 97 10.36 -12.14 1.74
C PRO A 97 9.99 -11.85 0.27
N GLU A 98 9.57 -12.89 -0.44
CA GLU A 98 9.23 -12.84 -1.86
C GLU A 98 8.23 -11.71 -2.19
N HIS A 99 7.20 -11.55 -1.39
CA HIS A 99 6.11 -10.61 -1.66
C HIS A 99 6.26 -9.26 -0.96
N ILE A 100 7.48 -8.87 -0.57
CA ILE A 100 7.73 -7.61 0.17
C ILE A 100 7.20 -6.37 -0.56
N GLY A 101 7.14 -6.38 -1.87
CA GLY A 101 6.68 -5.28 -2.70
C GLY A 101 5.22 -5.36 -3.15
N THR A 102 4.53 -6.46 -2.87
CA THR A 102 3.19 -6.73 -3.45
C THR A 102 2.18 -5.63 -3.15
N TRP A 103 2.17 -5.05 -1.95
CA TRP A 103 1.23 -4.01 -1.55
C TRP A 103 1.61 -2.59 -2.01
N LEU A 104 2.73 -2.42 -2.72
CA LEU A 104 3.13 -1.10 -3.22
C LEU A 104 2.16 -0.51 -4.25
N TRP A 105 1.34 -1.33 -4.90
CA TRP A 105 0.28 -0.88 -5.78
C TRP A 105 -0.80 -0.05 -5.05
N ALA A 106 -1.01 -0.30 -3.75
CA ALA A 106 -1.94 0.42 -2.90
C ALA A 106 -1.36 1.72 -2.32
N ARG A 107 -0.13 2.09 -2.71
CA ARG A 107 0.52 3.30 -2.19
C ARG A 107 -0.28 4.56 -2.51
N GLY A 108 -0.46 5.41 -1.49
CA GLY A 108 -1.15 6.68 -1.62
C GLY A 108 -2.67 6.57 -1.73
N GLU A 109 -3.22 5.41 -1.46
CA GLU A 109 -4.67 5.23 -1.43
C GLU A 109 -5.30 5.79 -0.14
N LYS A 110 -6.63 5.78 -0.07
CA LYS A 110 -7.36 6.25 1.12
C LYS A 110 -7.08 5.39 2.35
N ASN A 111 -7.14 6.00 3.53
CA ASN A 111 -6.87 5.31 4.79
C ASN A 111 -7.75 4.09 5.03
N GLU A 112 -8.99 4.14 4.59
CA GLU A 112 -9.98 3.08 4.73
C GLU A 112 -9.48 1.79 4.10
N LEU A 113 -8.76 1.87 2.98
CA LEU A 113 -8.17 0.71 2.32
C LEU A 113 -7.20 -0.07 3.24
N TYR A 114 -6.45 0.65 4.07
CA TYR A 114 -5.44 0.02 4.94
C TYR A 114 -6.03 -0.58 6.23
N GLN A 115 -7.31 -0.38 6.46
CA GLN A 115 -8.02 -0.88 7.64
C GLN A 115 -8.91 -2.09 7.33
N VAL A 116 -9.12 -2.41 6.05
CA VAL A 116 -9.97 -3.53 5.65
C VAL A 116 -9.26 -4.86 5.90
N THR A 117 -10.05 -5.86 6.25
CA THR A 117 -9.56 -7.22 6.52
C THR A 117 -9.84 -8.20 5.39
N HIS A 118 -10.67 -7.81 4.42
CA HIS A 118 -11.10 -8.67 3.32
C HIS A 118 -10.75 -8.05 1.96
N SER A 119 -10.21 -8.86 1.07
CA SER A 119 -9.80 -8.44 -0.28
C SER A 119 -10.95 -7.84 -1.10
N ARG A 120 -12.17 -8.38 -0.96
CA ARG A 120 -13.35 -7.86 -1.66
C ARG A 120 -13.66 -6.41 -1.25
N GLU A 121 -13.58 -6.11 0.04
CA GLU A 121 -13.80 -4.76 0.56
C GLU A 121 -12.69 -3.81 0.10
N ALA A 122 -11.44 -4.28 0.07
CA ALA A 122 -10.31 -3.53 -0.47
C ALA A 122 -10.55 -3.13 -1.93
N LEU A 123 -11.02 -4.05 -2.77
CA LEU A 123 -11.34 -3.78 -4.17
C LEU A 123 -12.47 -2.74 -4.30
N GLN A 124 -13.53 -2.86 -3.48
CA GLN A 124 -14.61 -1.86 -3.47
C GLN A 124 -14.12 -0.46 -3.12
N TRP A 125 -13.24 -0.33 -2.11
CA TRP A 125 -12.63 0.95 -1.76
C TRP A 125 -11.77 1.52 -2.88
N LEU A 126 -11.01 0.68 -3.58
CA LEU A 126 -10.21 1.10 -4.73
C LEU A 126 -11.08 1.61 -5.87
N GLU A 127 -12.12 0.89 -6.24
CA GLU A 127 -13.05 1.28 -7.30
C GLU A 127 -13.76 2.60 -6.96
N LEU A 128 -14.27 2.73 -5.74
CA LEU A 128 -14.95 3.95 -5.27
C LEU A 128 -14.02 5.16 -5.19
N SER A 129 -12.77 4.96 -4.77
CA SER A 129 -11.83 6.07 -4.59
C SER A 129 -11.07 6.46 -5.86
N ASN A 130 -11.09 5.62 -6.90
CA ASN A 130 -10.39 5.85 -8.16
C ASN A 130 -11.27 5.63 -9.41
N PRO A 131 -12.46 6.30 -9.50
CA PRO A 131 -13.43 5.98 -10.54
C PRO A 131 -12.91 6.19 -11.97
N LEU A 132 -12.03 7.18 -12.18
CA LEU A 132 -11.46 7.43 -13.50
C LEU A 132 -10.46 6.34 -13.91
N ARG A 133 -9.63 5.88 -12.99
CA ARG A 133 -8.65 4.81 -13.25
C ARG A 133 -9.35 3.52 -13.64
N TYR A 134 -10.36 3.12 -12.87
CA TYR A 134 -11.10 1.89 -13.12
C TYR A 134 -12.10 2.03 -14.27
N GLY A 135 -12.77 3.17 -14.41
CA GLY A 135 -13.66 3.44 -15.54
C GLY A 135 -12.92 3.41 -16.87
N LEU A 136 -11.74 4.00 -16.95
CA LEU A 136 -10.91 3.95 -18.16
C LEU A 136 -10.36 2.53 -18.42
N ALA A 137 -10.01 1.78 -17.40
CA ALA A 137 -9.59 0.40 -17.54
C ALA A 137 -10.72 -0.49 -18.08
N ILE A 138 -11.97 -0.29 -17.61
CA ILE A 138 -13.14 -1.01 -18.13
C ILE A 138 -13.44 -0.61 -19.57
N LEU A 139 -13.31 0.68 -19.94
CA LEU A 139 -13.58 1.18 -21.29
C LEU A 139 -12.46 0.86 -22.28
N GLY A 140 -11.23 0.74 -21.80
CA GLY A 140 -10.04 0.43 -22.60
C GLY A 140 -9.69 -1.05 -22.67
N ALA A 141 -10.26 -1.86 -21.81
CA ALA A 141 -10.10 -3.31 -21.85
C ALA A 141 -10.98 -3.88 -22.95
N ASP A 142 -10.39 -4.29 -24.05
CA ASP A 142 -10.98 -5.30 -24.93
C ASP A 142 -11.17 -6.56 -24.06
N GLY A 143 -12.32 -6.64 -23.47
CA GLY A 143 -13.07 -7.80 -22.97
C GLY A 143 -12.44 -8.75 -21.93
N ASP A 144 -11.14 -8.98 -21.85
CA ASP A 144 -10.67 -10.20 -21.18
C ASP A 144 -9.61 -10.06 -20.08
N ASP A 145 -8.91 -8.93 -19.89
CA ASP A 145 -7.67 -8.99 -19.08
C ASP A 145 -7.55 -8.07 -17.83
N TRP A 146 -8.44 -7.13 -17.58
CA TRP A 146 -8.27 -6.25 -16.42
C TRP A 146 -8.38 -6.93 -15.04
N ARG A 147 -9.01 -8.12 -15.00
CA ARG A 147 -9.11 -8.94 -13.78
C ARG A 147 -7.89 -9.86 -13.58
N ALA A 148 -7.14 -10.13 -14.62
CA ALA A 148 -5.95 -10.97 -14.56
C ALA A 148 -4.76 -10.24 -13.92
N ASP A 149 -4.66 -8.92 -14.12
CA ASP A 149 -3.61 -8.08 -13.54
C ASP A 149 -3.84 -7.69 -12.07
N ALA A 150 -4.94 -8.15 -11.48
CA ALA A 150 -5.28 -7.90 -10.06
C ALA A 150 -5.00 -9.12 -9.16
N HIS A 151 -4.27 -10.14 -9.66
CA HIS A 151 -3.85 -11.31 -8.90
C HIS A 151 -2.37 -11.30 -8.58
#